data_5354596144bf8beca3f474d7baa3b83d
#
_entry.id   5354596144bf8beca3f474d7baa3b83d
#
_cell.length_a   1.000
_cell.length_b   1.000
_cell.length_c   1.000
_cell.angle_alpha   90.00
_cell.angle_beta   90.00
_cell.angle_gamma   90.00
#
_symmetry.space_group_name_H-M   'P 1'
#
loop_
_entity.id
_entity.type
_entity.pdbx_description
1 polymer ?
#
loop_
_entity_poly.entity_id
_entity_poly.type
_entity_poly.pdbx_seq_one_letter_code
_entity_poly.pdbx_strand_id
1 'polypeptide(L)'
;MALAVVAAGLLWSNGGCAAAEASDAPSPAGAENATWSLHFQSTGVWQGYPGFHSPFRGPNSLPGGGEARETISGAAFLGRRLPWEGGELYFNPEFNQGFGVGRTAGVAGFPNGEGGKAGFNTPKPNVARLLLRQTFGLGGAQETIADGANRIATSLDVSRVTVTAGKFAATDIFDDNQYAHDPRTTFLNWSLWEAAAWDYPADQKGYTDGVAIELNQQDWALRGGWFLEPKIANDRNLEPRFWKAFGAVAELETRHELRGEPGKLRFLVFANRAHMGNLQQAVALAAETGAPADIAAVRNYRWKAGFAVNLEQAVSDDLGVFSRLSWNDGRTEAWAFTDVDRSFSLGTSLKGTSWQRPNDTIGLAGVVNELSKAHRNFFAAGGTGILVGDGRLNYAPEGIVEAYYSYRVVEPVALSLDYQFVGNPAYDQDRGPVHLFAARLHIEF
;
A
#
# COMPACT_ATOMS: atom_id res chain seq x y z
N MET A 1 -8.90 28.90 -5.62
CA MET A 1 -9.94 29.31 -6.59
C MET A 1 -9.43 28.95 -7.98
N ALA A 2 -9.94 27.84 -8.50
CA ALA A 2 -10.10 27.45 -9.90
C ALA A 2 -10.36 25.93 -9.98
N LEU A 3 -11.63 25.54 -9.80
CA LEU A 3 -12.11 24.24 -10.25
C LEU A 3 -12.32 24.36 -11.77
N ALA A 4 -11.52 23.64 -12.55
CA ALA A 4 -11.85 23.36 -13.94
C ALA A 4 -12.52 21.97 -13.99
N VAL A 5 -13.84 21.95 -13.95
CA VAL A 5 -14.66 20.77 -14.19
C VAL A 5 -14.71 20.56 -15.69
N VAL A 6 -14.17 19.46 -16.19
CA VAL A 6 -14.47 18.97 -17.54
C VAL A 6 -15.79 18.22 -17.46
N ALA A 7 -16.89 18.92 -17.78
CA ALA A 7 -18.20 18.33 -18.00
C ALA A 7 -18.31 17.93 -19.47
N ALA A 8 -18.25 16.65 -19.78
CA ALA A 8 -18.72 16.11 -21.05
C ALA A 8 -20.21 15.78 -20.92
N GLY A 9 -21.00 16.32 -21.83
CA GLY A 9 -22.47 16.39 -21.76
C GLY A 9 -23.17 15.03 -21.79
N LEU A 10 -24.13 14.89 -20.91
CA LEU A 10 -25.14 13.83 -20.91
C LEU A 10 -26.39 14.36 -21.66
N LEU A 11 -26.67 13.73 -22.78
CA LEU A 11 -27.98 13.88 -23.45
C LEU A 11 -29.00 12.97 -22.75
N TRP A 12 -30.03 13.57 -22.21
CA TRP A 12 -31.23 12.89 -21.68
C TRP A 12 -32.11 12.37 -22.83
N SER A 13 -32.50 11.10 -22.76
CA SER A 13 -33.71 10.61 -23.42
C SER A 13 -34.60 9.94 -22.38
N ASN A 14 -35.82 10.49 -22.22
CA ASN A 14 -36.91 9.94 -21.42
C ASN A 14 -37.47 8.68 -22.09
N GLY A 15 -37.71 7.63 -21.30
CA GLY A 15 -38.46 6.45 -21.75
C GLY A 15 -38.76 5.47 -20.60
N GLY A 16 -39.98 5.49 -20.18
CA GLY A 16 -40.91 4.45 -19.69
C GLY A 16 -40.44 3.43 -18.65
N CYS A 17 -41.12 3.44 -17.47
CA CYS A 17 -41.14 2.30 -16.53
C CYS A 17 -41.62 1.01 -17.19
N ALA A 18 -40.75 -0.03 -17.15
CA ALA A 18 -41.18 -1.42 -17.23
C ALA A 18 -40.35 -2.21 -16.18
N ALA A 19 -41.05 -3.08 -15.44
CA ALA A 19 -40.46 -3.94 -14.43
C ALA A 19 -39.31 -4.76 -15.06
N ALA A 20 -38.10 -4.65 -14.52
CA ALA A 20 -36.99 -5.43 -14.99
C ALA A 20 -36.99 -6.78 -14.28
N GLU A 21 -37.21 -7.83 -15.05
CA GLU A 21 -36.83 -9.19 -14.76
C GLU A 21 -35.30 -9.24 -14.54
N ALA A 22 -34.85 -10.11 -13.64
CA ALA A 22 -33.44 -10.37 -13.39
C ALA A 22 -32.73 -10.65 -14.73
N SER A 23 -31.91 -9.70 -15.19
CA SER A 23 -31.10 -9.92 -16.38
C SER A 23 -29.88 -10.73 -15.98
N ASP A 24 -29.78 -11.92 -16.55
CA ASP A 24 -28.55 -12.71 -16.63
C ASP A 24 -27.37 -11.81 -17.03
N ALA A 25 -26.34 -11.79 -16.20
CA ALA A 25 -25.07 -11.16 -16.57
C ALA A 25 -24.58 -11.77 -17.89
N PRO A 26 -24.11 -10.98 -18.87
CA PRO A 26 -23.64 -11.53 -20.12
C PRO A 26 -22.51 -12.51 -19.85
N SER A 27 -22.70 -13.74 -20.31
CA SER A 27 -21.70 -14.81 -20.30
C SER A 27 -20.40 -14.31 -20.94
N PRO A 28 -19.21 -14.63 -20.41
CA PRO A 28 -17.93 -14.08 -20.86
C PRO A 28 -17.43 -14.58 -22.24
N ALA A 29 -18.30 -15.07 -23.10
CA ALA A 29 -17.96 -15.57 -24.46
C ALA A 29 -17.29 -14.51 -25.37
N GLY A 30 -17.23 -13.24 -24.99
CA GLY A 30 -16.47 -12.19 -25.68
C GLY A 30 -15.12 -11.88 -25.07
N ALA A 31 -14.82 -12.38 -23.86
CA ALA A 31 -13.60 -12.06 -23.10
C ALA A 31 -12.37 -12.85 -23.58
N GLU A 32 -12.54 -14.04 -24.17
CA GLU A 32 -11.44 -14.92 -24.56
C GLU A 32 -10.53 -14.36 -25.66
N ASN A 33 -10.95 -13.33 -26.37
CA ASN A 33 -10.21 -12.71 -27.47
C ASN A 33 -9.80 -11.24 -27.23
N ALA A 34 -9.95 -10.73 -26.03
CA ALA A 34 -9.52 -9.37 -25.74
C ALA A 34 -8.01 -9.25 -25.93
N THR A 35 -7.58 -8.35 -26.81
CA THR A 35 -6.15 -8.08 -27.06
C THR A 35 -5.65 -6.83 -26.34
N TRP A 36 -6.56 -6.01 -25.80
CA TRP A 36 -6.30 -4.77 -25.08
C TRP A 36 -7.16 -4.69 -23.83
N SER A 37 -6.64 -4.03 -22.82
CA SER A 37 -7.35 -3.58 -21.63
C SER A 37 -7.05 -2.11 -21.43
N LEU A 38 -8.06 -1.32 -21.07
CA LEU A 38 -7.91 0.12 -20.82
C LEU A 38 -8.80 0.53 -19.68
N HIS A 39 -8.18 0.96 -18.57
CA HIS A 39 -8.88 1.45 -17.38
C HIS A 39 -8.31 2.80 -16.94
N PHE A 40 -9.11 3.55 -16.22
CA PHE A 40 -8.74 4.84 -15.62
C PHE A 40 -9.23 4.91 -14.19
N GLN A 41 -8.44 5.53 -13.33
CA GLN A 41 -8.89 5.89 -12.00
C GLN A 41 -8.42 7.29 -11.62
N SER A 42 -9.16 7.92 -10.73
CA SER A 42 -8.75 9.16 -10.07
C SER A 42 -9.24 9.17 -8.63
N THR A 43 -8.40 9.62 -7.71
CA THR A 43 -8.72 9.68 -6.28
C THR A 43 -8.35 11.04 -5.72
N GLY A 44 -9.30 11.70 -5.06
CA GLY A 44 -9.07 12.87 -4.24
C GLY A 44 -9.27 12.52 -2.76
N VAL A 45 -8.32 12.88 -1.90
CA VAL A 45 -8.43 12.72 -0.44
C VAL A 45 -8.25 14.08 0.22
N TRP A 46 -9.23 14.51 0.97
CA TRP A 46 -9.17 15.68 1.86
C TRP A 46 -9.08 15.16 3.29
N GLN A 47 -7.98 15.44 3.97
CA GLN A 47 -7.70 14.92 5.31
C GLN A 47 -7.24 16.04 6.23
N GLY A 48 -7.67 15.99 7.49
CA GLY A 48 -7.27 16.95 8.49
C GLY A 48 -7.45 16.46 9.92
N TYR A 49 -6.85 17.20 10.86
CA TYR A 49 -6.98 16.95 12.28
C TYR A 49 -7.04 18.28 13.04
N PRO A 50 -7.77 18.38 14.19
CA PRO A 50 -7.77 19.53 15.07
C PRO A 50 -6.46 19.61 15.87
N GLY A 51 -6.26 20.70 16.58
CA GLY A 51 -5.13 20.82 17.51
C GLY A 51 -5.11 19.68 18.54
N PHE A 52 -3.92 19.20 18.87
CA PHE A 52 -3.69 18.13 19.85
C PHE A 52 -2.52 18.47 20.78
N HIS A 53 -2.38 17.72 21.89
CA HIS A 53 -1.27 17.92 22.82
C HIS A 53 0.07 17.59 22.13
N SER A 54 0.92 18.62 22.00
CA SER A 54 2.25 18.52 21.37
C SER A 54 3.18 19.54 22.02
N PRO A 55 3.86 19.17 23.13
CA PRO A 55 4.61 20.12 23.97
C PRO A 55 5.92 20.60 23.32
N PHE A 56 6.33 19.99 22.23
CA PHE A 56 7.53 20.37 21.49
C PHE A 56 7.38 20.09 20.01
N ARG A 57 8.30 20.64 19.20
CA ARG A 57 8.36 20.42 17.75
C ARG A 57 9.81 20.20 17.32
N GLY A 58 10.07 19.11 16.62
CA GLY A 58 11.31 18.77 15.95
C GLY A 58 11.12 18.54 14.44
N PRO A 59 12.15 18.05 13.73
CA PRO A 59 12.14 17.93 12.26
C PRO A 59 10.97 17.15 11.69
N ASN A 60 10.68 15.97 12.22
CA ASN A 60 9.61 15.09 11.78
C ASN A 60 8.40 15.10 12.73
N SER A 61 8.14 16.20 13.42
CA SER A 61 6.96 16.33 14.27
C SER A 61 5.70 16.65 13.47
N LEU A 62 4.60 15.94 13.75
CA LEU A 62 3.28 16.39 13.30
C LEU A 62 2.94 17.73 13.97
N PRO A 63 2.52 18.79 13.24
CA PRO A 63 2.19 20.08 13.81
C PRO A 63 1.04 20.02 14.83
N GLY A 64 1.25 20.48 16.08
CA GLY A 64 0.27 20.39 17.16
C GLY A 64 -0.95 21.32 17.02
N GLY A 65 -0.90 22.34 16.16
CA GLY A 65 -1.97 23.33 16.00
C GLY A 65 -3.14 22.93 15.11
N GLY A 66 -3.12 21.71 14.59
CA GLY A 66 -4.10 21.25 13.61
C GLY A 66 -3.69 21.61 12.19
N GLU A 67 -4.16 20.81 11.24
CA GLU A 67 -3.87 20.97 9.81
C GLU A 67 -4.94 20.31 8.96
N ALA A 68 -5.16 20.83 7.73
CA ALA A 68 -5.92 20.15 6.69
C ALA A 68 -5.12 20.19 5.37
N ARG A 69 -5.11 19.06 4.67
CA ARG A 69 -4.39 18.87 3.41
C ARG A 69 -5.23 18.06 2.42
N GLU A 70 -4.78 18.10 1.18
CA GLU A 70 -5.38 17.32 0.11
C GLU A 70 -4.32 16.60 -0.73
N THR A 71 -4.68 15.42 -1.24
CA THR A 71 -3.94 14.71 -2.27
C THR A 71 -4.89 14.37 -3.41
N ILE A 72 -4.39 14.48 -4.64
CA ILE A 72 -5.11 14.09 -5.85
C ILE A 72 -4.18 13.20 -6.67
N SER A 73 -4.68 12.05 -7.08
CA SER A 73 -3.99 11.14 -7.99
C SER A 73 -4.89 10.78 -9.16
N GLY A 74 -4.27 10.42 -10.26
CA GLY A 74 -4.95 9.84 -11.42
C GLY A 74 -4.01 8.91 -12.17
N ALA A 75 -4.56 7.82 -12.70
CA ALA A 75 -3.80 6.80 -13.41
C ALA A 75 -4.59 6.25 -14.59
N ALA A 76 -3.87 5.89 -15.66
CA ALA A 76 -4.38 5.07 -16.74
C ALA A 76 -3.67 3.71 -16.71
N PHE A 77 -4.40 2.65 -17.04
CA PHE A 77 -3.91 1.28 -17.08
C PHE A 77 -4.13 0.75 -18.49
N LEU A 78 -3.04 0.59 -19.24
CA LEU A 78 -3.05 0.06 -20.59
C LEU A 78 -2.42 -1.31 -20.59
N GLY A 79 -3.17 -2.32 -21.03
CA GLY A 79 -2.71 -3.69 -21.22
C GLY A 79 -2.78 -4.08 -22.69
N ARG A 80 -1.79 -4.82 -23.16
CA ARG A 80 -1.77 -5.41 -24.51
C ARG A 80 -1.28 -6.84 -24.46
N ARG A 81 -2.07 -7.74 -25.06
CA ARG A 81 -1.63 -9.10 -25.32
C ARG A 81 -0.64 -9.12 -26.49
N LEU A 82 0.46 -9.82 -26.31
CA LEU A 82 1.52 -9.93 -27.30
C LEU A 82 1.21 -11.04 -28.32
N PRO A 83 1.89 -11.06 -29.49
CA PRO A 83 1.55 -12.02 -30.57
C PRO A 83 1.96 -13.48 -30.30
N TRP A 84 2.56 -13.75 -29.12
CA TRP A 84 2.87 -15.10 -28.66
C TRP A 84 2.05 -15.47 -27.44
N GLU A 85 1.87 -16.73 -27.19
CA GLU A 85 1.05 -17.26 -26.11
C GLU A 85 1.55 -16.83 -24.72
N GLY A 86 0.62 -16.38 -23.86
CA GLY A 86 0.86 -16.00 -22.48
C GLY A 86 1.63 -14.70 -22.29
N GLY A 87 1.99 -13.99 -23.36
CA GLY A 87 2.72 -12.74 -23.28
C GLY A 87 1.80 -11.52 -23.16
N GLU A 88 2.05 -10.64 -22.20
CA GLU A 88 1.30 -9.40 -21.95
C GLU A 88 2.24 -8.26 -21.60
N LEU A 89 1.96 -7.06 -22.13
CA LEU A 89 2.68 -5.82 -21.82
C LEU A 89 1.71 -4.85 -21.15
N TYR A 90 2.16 -4.23 -20.04
CA TYR A 90 1.38 -3.25 -19.31
C TYR A 90 2.13 -1.94 -19.18
N PHE A 91 1.39 -0.83 -19.37
CA PHE A 91 1.88 0.53 -19.19
C PHE A 91 0.89 1.33 -18.35
N ASN A 92 1.38 1.91 -17.25
CA ASN A 92 0.55 2.60 -16.29
C ASN A 92 1.15 3.97 -15.97
N PRO A 93 0.82 5.02 -16.77
CA PRO A 93 1.14 6.39 -16.41
C PRO A 93 0.23 6.87 -15.28
N GLU A 94 0.78 7.63 -14.35
CA GLU A 94 0.06 8.26 -13.24
C GLU A 94 0.49 9.71 -13.04
N PHE A 95 -0.33 10.48 -12.33
CA PHE A 95 0.09 11.74 -11.73
C PHE A 95 -0.32 11.81 -10.26
N ASN A 96 0.45 12.56 -9.48
CA ASN A 96 0.14 12.84 -8.07
C ASN A 96 0.32 14.33 -7.80
N GLN A 97 -0.52 14.89 -6.93
CA GLN A 97 -0.51 16.27 -6.50
C GLN A 97 -0.94 16.37 -5.03
N GLY A 98 -0.59 17.46 -4.37
CA GLY A 98 -0.99 17.78 -2.99
C GLY A 98 0.02 17.33 -1.96
N PHE A 99 -0.42 17.26 -0.71
CA PHE A 99 0.41 16.89 0.44
C PHE A 99 -0.40 16.05 1.42
N GLY A 100 0.21 15.05 2.02
CA GLY A 100 -0.30 14.45 3.25
C GLY A 100 -0.18 15.41 4.44
N VAL A 101 -0.98 15.23 5.48
CA VAL A 101 -0.87 15.97 6.73
C VAL A 101 0.54 15.83 7.31
N GLY A 102 1.06 16.90 7.94
CA GLY A 102 2.45 16.93 8.40
C GLY A 102 3.49 16.79 7.28
N ARG A 103 3.11 16.91 6.00
CA ARG A 103 3.92 16.51 4.83
C ARG A 103 4.31 15.03 4.89
N THR A 104 3.38 14.20 5.33
CA THR A 104 3.52 12.75 5.55
C THR A 104 4.48 12.39 6.70
N ALA A 105 4.91 13.32 7.54
CA ALA A 105 5.78 13.08 8.70
C ALA A 105 5.00 13.17 10.03
N GLY A 106 5.57 12.57 11.07
CA GLY A 106 5.10 12.68 12.46
C GLY A 106 4.12 11.61 12.91
N VAL A 107 3.87 10.60 12.07
CA VAL A 107 3.15 9.35 12.38
C VAL A 107 3.84 8.23 11.62
N ALA A 108 4.20 7.13 12.27
CA ALA A 108 4.89 6.03 11.61
C ALA A 108 3.95 5.29 10.64
N GLY A 109 2.76 4.93 11.07
CA GLY A 109 1.68 4.53 10.17
C GLY A 109 1.03 5.76 9.55
N PHE A 110 1.65 6.32 8.50
CA PHE A 110 1.17 7.59 7.94
C PHE A 110 -0.29 7.50 7.46
N PRO A 111 -1.10 8.55 7.77
CA PRO A 111 -2.56 8.45 7.73
C PRO A 111 -3.20 8.43 6.33
N ASN A 112 -2.40 8.62 5.28
CA ASN A 112 -2.87 8.64 3.90
C ASN A 112 -1.80 8.03 2.99
N GLY A 113 -2.03 6.81 2.51
CA GLY A 113 -1.12 6.09 1.61
C GLY A 113 -0.81 6.83 0.30
N GLU A 114 -1.74 7.64 -0.22
CA GLU A 114 -1.49 8.49 -1.37
C GLU A 114 -0.57 9.68 -1.04
N GLY A 115 -0.47 10.06 0.24
CA GLY A 115 0.39 11.16 0.70
C GLY A 115 1.88 10.91 0.47
N GLY A 116 2.33 9.66 0.54
CA GLY A 116 3.73 9.27 0.28
C GLY A 116 4.19 9.56 -1.15
N LYS A 117 3.28 9.48 -2.12
CA LYS A 117 3.54 9.75 -3.54
C LYS A 117 3.41 11.23 -3.91
N ALA A 118 2.73 12.02 -3.08
CA ALA A 118 2.46 13.46 -3.28
C ALA A 118 3.66 14.33 -2.84
N GLY A 119 3.44 15.58 -2.54
CA GLY A 119 4.47 16.53 -2.11
C GLY A 119 4.70 17.65 -3.11
N PHE A 120 3.72 17.92 -3.99
CA PHE A 120 3.81 18.91 -5.08
C PHE A 120 2.54 19.77 -5.16
N ASN A 121 2.72 21.06 -5.43
CA ASN A 121 1.60 22.00 -5.65
C ASN A 121 0.92 21.81 -7.02
N THR A 122 1.55 21.13 -7.95
CA THR A 122 1.06 20.87 -9.31
C THR A 122 1.15 19.40 -9.65
N PRO A 123 0.29 18.86 -10.55
CA PRO A 123 0.37 17.48 -10.97
C PRO A 123 1.78 17.11 -11.44
N LYS A 124 2.33 16.02 -10.91
CA LYS A 124 3.61 15.47 -11.31
C LYS A 124 3.41 14.12 -11.97
N PRO A 125 3.70 14.01 -13.27
CA PRO A 125 3.59 12.74 -13.98
C PRO A 125 4.67 11.77 -13.53
N ASN A 126 4.33 10.50 -13.58
CA ASN A 126 5.21 9.37 -13.30
C ASN A 126 4.77 8.17 -14.15
N VAL A 127 5.70 7.27 -14.45
CA VAL A 127 5.40 5.93 -14.92
C VAL A 127 5.39 5.01 -13.72
N ALA A 128 4.19 4.61 -13.30
CA ALA A 128 3.98 3.70 -12.18
C ALA A 128 4.41 2.28 -12.53
N ARG A 129 3.94 1.79 -13.68
CA ARG A 129 4.28 0.45 -14.17
C ARG A 129 4.62 0.49 -15.66
N LEU A 130 5.64 -0.27 -16.01
CA LEU A 130 5.98 -0.67 -17.37
C LEU A 130 6.57 -2.07 -17.26
N LEU A 131 5.76 -3.08 -17.50
CA LEU A 131 6.15 -4.46 -17.24
C LEU A 131 5.70 -5.40 -18.36
N LEU A 132 6.48 -6.45 -18.51
CA LEU A 132 6.17 -7.65 -19.28
C LEU A 132 5.72 -8.73 -18.30
N ARG A 133 4.58 -9.37 -18.60
CA ARG A 133 4.12 -10.58 -17.92
C ARG A 133 4.09 -11.73 -18.91
N GLN A 134 4.66 -12.85 -18.53
CA GLN A 134 4.63 -14.09 -19.30
C GLN A 134 4.04 -15.20 -18.44
N THR A 135 2.96 -15.80 -18.91
CA THR A 135 2.29 -16.93 -18.26
C THR A 135 2.52 -18.19 -19.06
N PHE A 136 2.87 -19.26 -18.37
CA PHE A 136 3.03 -20.63 -18.89
C PHE A 136 2.01 -21.53 -18.19
N GLY A 137 0.99 -21.97 -18.92
CA GLY A 137 0.04 -22.96 -18.44
C GLY A 137 0.72 -24.31 -18.24
N LEU A 138 0.36 -25.03 -17.18
CA LEU A 138 0.84 -26.39 -16.88
C LEU A 138 -0.26 -27.45 -17.10
N GLY A 139 -1.42 -27.01 -17.63
CA GLY A 139 -2.59 -27.85 -17.86
C GLY A 139 -3.48 -28.05 -16.63
N GLY A 140 -4.60 -28.73 -16.81
CA GLY A 140 -5.57 -29.03 -15.78
C GLY A 140 -6.79 -28.13 -15.80
N ALA A 141 -7.32 -27.81 -14.62
CA ALA A 141 -8.48 -26.91 -14.48
C ALA A 141 -8.12 -25.49 -14.94
N GLN A 142 -9.11 -24.79 -15.50
CA GLN A 142 -8.96 -23.39 -15.90
C GLN A 142 -9.80 -22.48 -15.03
N GLU A 143 -9.34 -21.24 -14.87
CA GLU A 143 -10.08 -20.15 -14.21
C GLU A 143 -10.22 -18.96 -15.17
N THR A 144 -11.35 -18.27 -15.08
CA THR A 144 -11.60 -17.04 -15.84
C THR A 144 -11.08 -15.85 -15.06
N ILE A 145 -10.21 -15.08 -15.72
CA ILE A 145 -9.69 -13.82 -15.22
C ILE A 145 -10.51 -12.68 -15.85
N ALA A 146 -11.18 -11.88 -15.02
CA ALA A 146 -11.94 -10.72 -15.47
C ALA A 146 -11.00 -9.58 -15.90
N ASP A 147 -11.46 -8.72 -16.82
CA ASP A 147 -10.77 -7.48 -17.16
C ASP A 147 -10.65 -6.53 -15.96
N GLY A 148 -9.60 -5.71 -15.92
CA GLY A 148 -9.38 -4.77 -14.83
C GLY A 148 -8.01 -4.07 -14.92
N ALA A 149 -7.71 -3.22 -13.95
CA ALA A 149 -6.43 -2.52 -13.87
C ALA A 149 -5.24 -3.51 -13.92
N ASN A 150 -4.36 -3.35 -14.93
CA ASN A 150 -3.22 -4.23 -15.20
C ASN A 150 -3.58 -5.73 -15.39
N ARG A 151 -4.74 -5.98 -15.97
CA ARG A 151 -5.26 -7.34 -16.19
C ARG A 151 -6.15 -7.37 -17.43
N ILE A 152 -5.84 -8.23 -18.38
CA ILE A 152 -6.63 -8.46 -19.61
C ILE A 152 -7.51 -9.69 -19.39
N ALA A 153 -8.80 -9.59 -19.70
CA ALA A 153 -9.73 -10.72 -19.60
C ALA A 153 -9.21 -11.94 -20.36
N THR A 154 -9.15 -13.09 -19.71
CA THR A 154 -8.61 -14.32 -20.28
C THR A 154 -9.07 -15.55 -19.49
N SER A 155 -8.85 -16.73 -20.05
CA SER A 155 -8.89 -18.01 -19.33
C SER A 155 -7.46 -18.50 -19.16
N LEU A 156 -7.08 -18.89 -17.96
CA LEU A 156 -5.75 -19.39 -17.60
C LEU A 156 -5.86 -20.73 -16.89
N ASP A 157 -4.87 -21.59 -17.09
CA ASP A 157 -4.73 -22.77 -16.26
C ASP A 157 -4.54 -22.36 -14.79
N VAL A 158 -5.23 -23.03 -13.89
CA VAL A 158 -5.03 -22.85 -12.44
C VAL A 158 -3.59 -23.20 -12.08
N SER A 159 -3.09 -24.33 -12.61
CA SER A 159 -1.67 -24.70 -12.48
C SER A 159 -0.86 -23.96 -13.54
N ARG A 160 -0.06 -22.97 -13.12
CA ARG A 160 0.74 -22.12 -14.03
C ARG A 160 1.97 -21.53 -13.40
N VAL A 161 2.93 -21.16 -14.22
CA VAL A 161 4.06 -20.30 -13.87
C VAL A 161 3.86 -18.95 -14.51
N THR A 162 3.95 -17.86 -13.72
CA THR A 162 3.90 -16.49 -14.21
C THR A 162 5.21 -15.78 -13.90
N VAL A 163 5.81 -15.15 -14.89
CA VAL A 163 7.01 -14.30 -14.75
C VAL A 163 6.61 -12.88 -15.06
N THR A 164 6.87 -11.96 -14.12
CA THR A 164 6.65 -10.52 -14.27
C THR A 164 8.01 -9.82 -14.19
N ALA A 165 8.34 -8.99 -15.19
CA ALA A 165 9.61 -8.28 -15.23
C ALA A 165 9.42 -6.84 -15.72
N GLY A 166 10.13 -5.88 -15.12
CA GLY A 166 10.08 -4.47 -15.46
C GLY A 166 9.86 -3.60 -14.24
N LYS A 167 9.20 -2.45 -14.42
CA LYS A 167 8.86 -1.52 -13.35
C LYS A 167 7.46 -1.83 -12.81
N PHE A 168 7.34 -2.06 -11.49
CA PHE A 168 6.06 -2.27 -10.78
C PHE A 168 6.27 -2.12 -9.27
N ALA A 169 5.20 -2.18 -8.46
CA ALA A 169 5.32 -2.23 -7.01
C ALA A 169 5.53 -3.69 -6.56
N ALA A 170 6.42 -3.94 -5.61
CA ALA A 170 6.58 -5.28 -5.04
C ALA A 170 5.25 -5.80 -4.47
N THR A 171 4.44 -4.91 -3.90
CA THR A 171 3.11 -5.19 -3.35
C THR A 171 2.03 -5.49 -4.41
N ASP A 172 2.30 -5.28 -5.70
CA ASP A 172 1.39 -5.77 -6.77
C ASP A 172 1.31 -7.31 -6.83
N ILE A 173 2.27 -8.02 -6.19
CA ILE A 173 2.40 -9.48 -6.26
C ILE A 173 2.47 -10.11 -4.86
N PHE A 174 3.09 -9.41 -3.90
CA PHE A 174 3.34 -9.90 -2.54
C PHE A 174 2.49 -9.15 -1.52
N ASP A 175 2.14 -9.79 -0.40
CA ASP A 175 1.34 -9.26 0.70
C ASP A 175 -0.07 -8.79 0.28
N ASP A 176 -0.61 -9.34 -0.80
CA ASP A 176 -1.98 -9.06 -1.25
C ASP A 176 -3.01 -9.42 -0.17
N ASN A 177 -4.10 -8.63 -0.06
CA ASN A 177 -5.21 -8.90 0.85
C ASN A 177 -6.49 -8.21 0.34
N GLN A 178 -7.53 -8.98 0.09
CA GLN A 178 -8.77 -8.45 -0.51
C GLN A 178 -9.50 -7.42 0.36
N TYR A 179 -9.27 -7.38 1.67
CA TYR A 179 -9.96 -6.48 2.61
C TYR A 179 -9.16 -5.23 2.96
N ALA A 180 -7.84 -5.26 2.76
CA ALA A 180 -6.96 -4.17 3.12
C ALA A 180 -5.68 -4.19 2.27
N HIS A 181 -5.68 -3.48 1.13
CA HIS A 181 -4.54 -3.42 0.21
C HIS A 181 -4.41 -2.09 -0.55
N ASP A 182 -5.51 -1.45 -0.97
CA ASP A 182 -5.46 -0.21 -1.74
C ASP A 182 -6.04 0.97 -0.95
N PRO A 183 -5.24 2.02 -0.64
CA PRO A 183 -5.71 3.21 0.08
C PRO A 183 -6.75 4.04 -0.71
N ARG A 184 -6.97 3.74 -2.00
CA ARG A 184 -7.99 4.40 -2.80
C ARG A 184 -9.39 3.85 -2.56
N THR A 185 -9.48 2.59 -2.13
CA THR A 185 -10.75 1.87 -2.01
C THR A 185 -11.00 1.31 -0.60
N THR A 186 -9.95 0.98 0.16
CA THR A 186 -10.03 0.41 1.49
C THR A 186 -9.51 1.38 2.57
N PHE A 187 -8.70 0.95 3.52
CA PHE A 187 -8.11 1.77 4.57
C PHE A 187 -7.10 2.78 4.01
N LEU A 188 -7.10 4.02 4.53
CA LEU A 188 -6.15 5.06 4.15
C LEU A 188 -4.79 4.90 4.83
N ASN A 189 -4.78 4.38 6.07
CA ASN A 189 -3.58 4.26 6.87
C ASN A 189 -2.63 3.21 6.31
N TRP A 190 -1.37 3.62 6.04
CA TRP A 190 -0.36 2.77 5.43
C TRP A 190 -0.11 1.46 6.19
N SER A 191 -0.08 1.49 7.52
CA SER A 191 0.16 0.29 8.34
C SER A 191 -1.00 -0.70 8.35
N LEU A 192 -2.16 -0.38 7.75
CA LEU A 192 -3.30 -1.27 7.65
C LEU A 192 -3.37 -1.99 6.30
N TRP A 193 -2.94 -1.36 5.20
CA TRP A 193 -3.04 -1.97 3.88
C TRP A 193 -1.75 -2.66 3.41
N GLU A 194 -0.66 -2.58 4.20
CA GLU A 194 0.61 -3.26 3.98
C GLU A 194 1.12 -3.91 5.27
N ALA A 195 2.02 -4.89 5.14
CA ALA A 195 2.79 -5.44 6.25
C ALA A 195 3.83 -4.41 6.71
N ALA A 196 3.49 -3.57 7.69
CA ALA A 196 4.18 -2.32 8.01
C ALA A 196 5.67 -2.47 8.37
N ALA A 197 6.13 -3.63 8.86
CA ALA A 197 7.54 -3.90 9.11
C ALA A 197 8.27 -4.55 7.92
N TRP A 198 7.59 -4.76 6.79
CA TRP A 198 8.23 -5.13 5.55
C TRP A 198 8.75 -3.88 4.86
N ASP A 199 10.04 -3.65 4.99
CA ASP A 199 10.76 -2.55 4.32
C ASP A 199 10.93 -2.93 2.84
N TYR A 200 9.82 -2.94 2.08
CA TYR A 200 9.81 -3.49 0.73
C TYR A 200 10.54 -2.61 -0.28
N PRO A 201 11.25 -3.22 -1.25
CA PRO A 201 12.04 -2.49 -2.24
C PRO A 201 11.17 -1.55 -3.07
N ALA A 202 11.44 -0.25 -2.97
CA ALA A 202 10.72 0.76 -3.76
C ALA A 202 11.46 2.10 -3.81
N ASP A 203 11.23 2.85 -4.89
CA ASP A 203 11.53 4.27 -4.94
C ASP A 203 10.54 5.07 -4.04
N GLN A 204 10.77 6.35 -3.84
CA GLN A 204 9.91 7.23 -3.04
C GLN A 204 8.41 7.15 -3.42
N LYS A 205 8.08 6.71 -4.63
CA LYS A 205 6.70 6.60 -5.12
C LYS A 205 6.09 5.20 -4.97
N GLY A 206 6.83 4.25 -4.42
CA GLY A 206 6.35 2.90 -4.19
C GLY A 206 6.61 1.92 -5.34
N TYR A 207 7.43 2.26 -6.31
CA TYR A 207 7.74 1.41 -7.47
C TYR A 207 9.22 1.06 -7.54
N THR A 208 9.52 -0.08 -8.15
CA THR A 208 10.89 -0.52 -8.38
C THR A 208 11.00 -1.28 -9.71
N ASP A 209 12.22 -1.45 -10.20
CA ASP A 209 12.51 -2.36 -11.30
C ASP A 209 12.91 -3.72 -10.74
N GLY A 210 12.34 -4.79 -11.29
CA GLY A 210 12.61 -6.12 -10.77
C GLY A 210 12.02 -7.25 -11.61
N VAL A 211 12.14 -8.44 -11.05
CA VAL A 211 11.57 -9.68 -11.60
C VAL A 211 10.88 -10.42 -10.47
N ALA A 212 9.68 -10.91 -10.73
CA ALA A 212 8.95 -11.82 -9.85
C ALA A 212 8.54 -13.07 -10.64
N ILE A 213 8.58 -14.21 -9.95
CA ILE A 213 8.13 -15.51 -10.47
C ILE A 213 7.10 -16.05 -9.49
N GLU A 214 5.96 -16.48 -10.02
CA GLU A 214 4.90 -17.14 -9.29
C GLU A 214 4.65 -18.53 -9.85
N LEU A 215 4.60 -19.55 -9.00
CA LEU A 215 4.04 -20.86 -9.28
C LEU A 215 2.70 -20.96 -8.59
N ASN A 216 1.61 -20.90 -9.34
CA ASN A 216 0.24 -21.02 -8.83
C ASN A 216 -0.25 -22.46 -8.98
N GLN A 217 -0.87 -22.97 -7.92
CA GLN A 217 -1.56 -24.25 -7.86
C GLN A 217 -2.96 -24.02 -7.28
N GLN A 218 -3.79 -25.07 -7.24
CA GLN A 218 -5.17 -24.94 -6.76
C GLN A 218 -5.26 -24.41 -5.31
N ASP A 219 -4.50 -25.01 -4.41
CA ASP A 219 -4.62 -24.76 -2.97
C ASP A 219 -3.47 -23.91 -2.41
N TRP A 220 -2.49 -23.56 -3.25
CA TRP A 220 -1.33 -22.77 -2.83
C TRP A 220 -0.67 -22.04 -3.99
N ALA A 221 0.11 -21.02 -3.66
CA ALA A 221 1.03 -20.38 -4.58
C ALA A 221 2.37 -20.12 -3.90
N LEU A 222 3.47 -20.26 -4.65
CA LEU A 222 4.80 -19.90 -4.22
C LEU A 222 5.32 -18.78 -5.10
N ARG A 223 5.75 -17.69 -4.48
CA ARG A 223 6.26 -16.49 -5.17
C ARG A 223 7.68 -16.20 -4.76
N GLY A 224 8.49 -15.72 -5.68
CA GLY A 224 9.83 -15.21 -5.42
C GLY A 224 10.08 -13.95 -6.24
N GLY A 225 10.76 -12.97 -5.64
CA GLY A 225 11.05 -11.69 -6.28
C GLY A 225 12.47 -11.19 -6.01
N TRP A 226 13.01 -10.45 -6.99
CA TRP A 226 14.28 -9.75 -6.90
C TRP A 226 14.12 -8.35 -7.47
N PHE A 227 14.41 -7.33 -6.65
CA PHE A 227 14.07 -5.94 -6.92
C PHE A 227 15.25 -5.03 -6.65
N LEU A 228 15.34 -3.93 -7.38
CA LEU A 228 16.30 -2.88 -7.11
C LEU A 228 15.93 -2.09 -5.86
N GLU A 229 16.93 -1.61 -5.14
CA GLU A 229 16.78 -0.70 -4.00
C GLU A 229 17.21 0.72 -4.38
N PRO A 230 16.66 1.77 -3.73
CA PRO A 230 17.16 3.13 -3.89
C PRO A 230 18.63 3.28 -3.52
N LYS A 231 19.30 4.31 -4.08
CA LYS A 231 20.67 4.65 -3.73
C LYS A 231 20.82 5.23 -2.32
N ILE A 232 19.79 5.91 -1.86
CA ILE A 232 19.66 6.52 -0.52
C ILE A 232 18.26 6.16 -0.02
N ALA A 233 18.08 6.09 1.28
CA ALA A 233 16.78 5.81 1.90
C ALA A 233 15.67 6.71 1.33
N ASN A 234 14.59 6.11 0.86
CA ASN A 234 13.41 6.74 0.29
C ASN A 234 13.68 7.71 -0.89
N ASP A 235 14.71 7.42 -1.71
CA ASP A 235 15.06 8.22 -2.89
C ASP A 235 14.26 7.75 -4.13
N ARG A 236 14.22 8.61 -5.14
CA ARG A 236 13.65 8.30 -6.47
C ARG A 236 14.59 7.48 -7.34
N ASN A 237 15.90 7.57 -7.08
CA ASN A 237 16.93 6.97 -7.91
C ASN A 237 17.29 5.60 -7.41
N LEU A 238 16.91 4.56 -8.16
CA LEU A 238 17.31 3.19 -7.88
C LEU A 238 18.80 2.97 -8.16
N GLU A 239 19.41 2.03 -7.44
CA GLU A 239 20.78 1.58 -7.69
C GLU A 239 20.76 0.53 -8.82
N PRO A 240 21.30 0.83 -10.02
CA PRO A 240 21.21 -0.08 -11.17
C PRO A 240 22.08 -1.32 -11.02
N ARG A 241 23.02 -1.34 -10.06
CA ARG A 241 23.87 -2.50 -9.78
C ARG A 241 23.12 -3.49 -8.89
N PHE A 242 22.25 -4.31 -9.51
CA PHE A 242 21.35 -5.26 -8.85
C PHE A 242 22.01 -6.27 -7.91
N TRP A 243 23.35 -6.40 -7.94
CA TRP A 243 24.16 -7.20 -7.00
C TRP A 243 24.67 -6.42 -5.79
N LYS A 244 24.58 -5.08 -5.81
CA LYS A 244 25.04 -4.21 -4.71
C LYS A 244 23.89 -3.82 -3.78
N ALA A 245 22.78 -3.38 -4.33
CA ALA A 245 21.60 -3.01 -3.58
C ALA A 245 20.37 -3.68 -4.21
N PHE A 246 19.70 -4.50 -3.44
CA PHE A 246 18.54 -5.27 -3.89
C PHE A 246 17.70 -5.74 -2.71
N GLY A 247 16.42 -5.94 -2.96
CA GLY A 247 15.52 -6.68 -2.09
C GLY A 247 15.18 -8.03 -2.70
N ALA A 248 15.31 -9.08 -1.92
CA ALA A 248 14.85 -10.42 -2.25
C ALA A 248 13.66 -10.77 -1.35
N VAL A 249 12.61 -11.34 -1.93
CA VAL A 249 11.39 -11.74 -1.23
C VAL A 249 10.93 -13.11 -1.68
N ALA A 250 10.41 -13.89 -0.77
CA ALA A 250 9.69 -15.13 -1.06
C ALA A 250 8.40 -15.17 -0.24
N GLU A 251 7.32 -15.65 -0.85
CA GLU A 251 6.01 -15.77 -0.21
C GLU A 251 5.36 -17.10 -0.57
N LEU A 252 4.85 -17.77 0.46
CA LEU A 252 3.97 -18.94 0.34
C LEU A 252 2.55 -18.51 0.70
N GLU A 253 1.61 -18.67 -0.22
CA GLU A 253 0.17 -18.54 0.00
C GLU A 253 -0.47 -19.92 0.09
N THR A 254 -1.29 -20.15 1.09
CA THR A 254 -2.17 -21.32 1.20
C THR A 254 -3.63 -20.89 1.22
N ARG A 255 -4.46 -21.62 0.49
CA ARG A 255 -5.92 -21.39 0.39
C ARG A 255 -6.63 -22.44 1.18
N HIS A 256 -7.65 -22.03 1.91
CA HIS A 256 -8.43 -22.93 2.76
C HIS A 256 -9.89 -22.48 2.82
N GLU A 257 -10.73 -23.37 3.29
CA GLU A 257 -12.12 -23.05 3.58
C GLU A 257 -12.37 -23.26 5.08
N LEU A 258 -13.00 -22.29 5.71
CA LEU A 258 -13.45 -22.38 7.08
C LEU A 258 -14.98 -22.25 7.13
N ARG A 259 -15.68 -23.34 7.47
CA ARG A 259 -17.15 -23.43 7.46
C ARG A 259 -17.79 -23.16 6.09
N GLY A 260 -17.08 -23.50 5.01
CA GLY A 260 -17.53 -23.27 3.63
C GLY A 260 -17.14 -21.90 3.07
N GLU A 261 -16.54 -21.02 3.88
CA GLU A 261 -16.11 -19.69 3.46
C GLU A 261 -14.61 -19.67 3.11
N PRO A 262 -14.21 -19.01 2.01
CA PRO A 262 -12.82 -19.02 1.57
C PRO A 262 -11.93 -18.16 2.44
N GLY A 263 -10.69 -18.60 2.58
CA GLY A 263 -9.63 -17.86 3.26
C GLY A 263 -8.27 -18.11 2.64
N LYS A 264 -7.33 -17.20 2.89
CA LYS A 264 -5.93 -17.33 2.50
C LYS A 264 -5.02 -16.98 3.67
N LEU A 265 -3.94 -17.74 3.77
CA LEU A 265 -2.84 -17.44 4.68
C LEU A 265 -1.56 -17.32 3.88
N ARG A 266 -0.85 -16.21 4.04
CA ARG A 266 0.42 -15.92 3.38
C ARG A 266 1.52 -15.84 4.43
N PHE A 267 2.66 -16.41 4.09
CA PHE A 267 3.90 -16.28 4.85
C PHE A 267 4.98 -15.73 3.93
N LEU A 268 5.45 -14.53 4.23
CA LEU A 268 6.44 -13.80 3.46
C LEU A 268 7.73 -13.69 4.26
N VAL A 269 8.87 -13.90 3.61
CA VAL A 269 10.22 -13.63 4.13
C VAL A 269 10.96 -12.71 3.16
N PHE A 270 11.76 -11.80 3.70
CA PHE A 270 12.52 -10.87 2.89
C PHE A 270 13.93 -10.64 3.41
N ALA A 271 14.83 -10.25 2.51
CA ALA A 271 16.17 -9.82 2.82
C ALA A 271 16.60 -8.70 1.86
N ASN A 272 16.79 -7.51 2.40
CA ASN A 272 17.22 -6.33 1.68
C ASN A 272 18.71 -6.10 1.90
N ARG A 273 19.43 -5.74 0.84
CA ARG A 273 20.81 -5.29 0.91
C ARG A 273 20.91 -3.90 0.29
N ALA A 274 21.25 -2.90 1.11
CA ALA A 274 21.41 -1.52 0.65
C ALA A 274 22.49 -0.78 1.45
N HIS A 275 22.79 0.47 1.10
CA HIS A 275 23.83 1.28 1.74
C HIS A 275 23.31 1.91 3.03
N MET A 276 22.87 1.08 3.98
CA MET A 276 22.16 1.45 5.22
C MET A 276 23.12 1.78 6.37
N GLY A 277 22.71 2.71 7.23
CA GLY A 277 23.36 2.98 8.51
C GLY A 277 22.98 1.97 9.58
N ASN A 278 23.90 1.62 10.47
CA ASN A 278 23.61 0.83 11.65
C ASN A 278 23.25 1.74 12.83
N LEU A 279 22.08 1.52 13.40
CA LEU A 279 21.52 2.37 14.46
C LEU A 279 22.40 2.42 15.73
N GLN A 280 22.95 1.29 16.14
CA GLN A 280 23.85 1.24 17.31
C GLN A 280 25.16 1.99 17.07
N GLN A 281 25.73 1.90 15.85
CA GLN A 281 26.94 2.65 15.49
C GLN A 281 26.69 4.16 15.47
N ALA A 282 25.50 4.59 14.98
CA ALA A 282 25.12 6.01 15.02
C ALA A 282 25.01 6.53 16.47
N VAL A 283 24.41 5.73 17.37
CA VAL A 283 24.32 6.07 18.79
C VAL A 283 25.71 6.12 19.46
N ALA A 284 26.60 5.16 19.15
CA ALA A 284 27.96 5.17 19.69
C ALA A 284 28.75 6.40 19.22
N LEU A 285 28.66 6.75 17.93
CA LEU A 285 29.31 7.95 17.39
C LEU A 285 28.75 9.23 18.05
N ALA A 286 27.45 9.32 18.27
CA ALA A 286 26.82 10.44 18.99
C ALA A 286 27.35 10.59 20.43
N ALA A 287 27.54 9.48 21.15
CA ALA A 287 28.10 9.47 22.49
C ALA A 287 29.58 9.93 22.51
N GLU A 288 30.37 9.59 21.48
CA GLU A 288 31.76 10.01 21.34
C GLU A 288 31.89 11.50 20.97
N THR A 289 31.02 12.01 20.12
CA THR A 289 31.11 13.36 19.56
C THR A 289 30.31 14.41 20.35
N GLY A 290 29.36 13.99 21.16
CA GLY A 290 28.39 14.88 21.82
C GLY A 290 27.35 15.50 20.89
N ALA A 291 27.30 15.07 19.61
CA ALA A 291 26.34 15.51 18.61
C ALA A 291 25.11 14.60 18.58
N PRO A 292 23.95 15.01 18.03
CA PRO A 292 22.83 14.13 17.77
C PRO A 292 23.23 12.94 16.89
N ALA A 293 22.56 11.79 17.06
CA ALA A 293 22.86 10.59 16.30
C ALA A 293 22.58 10.81 14.80
N ASP A 294 23.62 10.66 13.97
CA ASP A 294 23.55 10.79 12.52
C ASP A 294 23.72 9.42 11.85
N ILE A 295 22.64 8.92 11.24
CA ILE A 295 22.64 7.62 10.57
C ILE A 295 23.45 7.64 9.29
N ALA A 296 23.53 8.80 8.59
CA ALA A 296 24.25 8.93 7.33
C ALA A 296 25.78 8.75 7.52
N ALA A 297 26.30 9.16 8.68
CA ALA A 297 27.75 9.05 8.99
C ALA A 297 28.25 7.60 9.11
N VAL A 298 27.35 6.64 9.29
CA VAL A 298 27.69 5.22 9.53
C VAL A 298 27.13 4.28 8.44
N ARG A 299 26.68 4.82 7.31
CA ARG A 299 26.16 4.03 6.18
C ARG A 299 27.24 3.14 5.56
N ASN A 300 26.85 1.91 5.26
CA ASN A 300 27.63 0.92 4.52
C ASN A 300 26.68 -0.10 3.90
N TYR A 301 27.13 -0.95 2.98
CA TYR A 301 26.30 -2.05 2.46
C TYR A 301 26.00 -3.06 3.57
N ARG A 302 24.73 -3.15 3.95
CA ARG A 302 24.24 -3.99 5.05
C ARG A 302 23.02 -4.77 4.62
N TRP A 303 22.68 -5.76 5.42
CA TRP A 303 21.48 -6.56 5.28
C TRP A 303 20.46 -6.15 6.33
N LYS A 304 19.20 -6.16 5.93
CA LYS A 304 18.02 -6.13 6.78
C LYS A 304 17.14 -7.30 6.39
N ALA A 305 16.70 -8.10 7.33
CA ALA A 305 15.84 -9.26 7.07
C ALA A 305 14.63 -9.25 7.99
N GLY A 306 13.55 -9.87 7.51
CA GLY A 306 12.31 -9.95 8.26
C GLY A 306 11.31 -10.92 7.64
N PHE A 307 10.12 -10.93 8.21
CA PHE A 307 9.01 -11.74 7.74
C PHE A 307 7.66 -11.03 7.96
N ALA A 308 6.64 -11.49 7.24
CA ALA A 308 5.26 -11.13 7.49
C ALA A 308 4.35 -12.36 7.40
N VAL A 309 3.27 -12.34 8.16
CA VAL A 309 2.15 -13.27 8.07
C VAL A 309 0.91 -12.45 7.77
N ASN A 310 0.16 -12.82 6.74
CA ASN A 310 -1.02 -12.12 6.28
C ASN A 310 -2.17 -13.12 6.13
N LEU A 311 -3.24 -12.89 6.86
CA LEU A 311 -4.47 -13.68 6.86
C LEU A 311 -5.61 -12.86 6.26
N GLU A 312 -6.37 -13.46 5.38
CA GLU A 312 -7.71 -13.01 4.99
C GLU A 312 -8.70 -14.18 5.10
N GLN A 313 -9.88 -13.90 5.63
CA GLN A 313 -10.93 -14.91 5.83
C GLN A 313 -12.31 -14.30 5.61
N ALA A 314 -13.09 -14.83 4.67
CA ALA A 314 -14.51 -14.58 4.63
C ALA A 314 -15.18 -15.28 5.83
N VAL A 315 -16.04 -14.57 6.52
CA VAL A 315 -16.85 -15.08 7.65
C VAL A 315 -18.27 -15.37 7.17
N SER A 316 -18.71 -14.60 6.17
CA SER A 316 -19.94 -14.76 5.40
C SER A 316 -19.78 -14.05 4.05
N ASP A 317 -20.80 -14.12 3.17
CA ASP A 317 -20.85 -13.38 1.90
C ASP A 317 -20.59 -11.87 2.05
N ASP A 318 -20.93 -11.29 3.20
CA ASP A 318 -20.84 -9.87 3.46
C ASP A 318 -19.69 -9.47 4.40
N LEU A 319 -19.27 -10.35 5.30
CA LEU A 319 -18.29 -10.05 6.34
C LEU A 319 -16.96 -10.76 6.06
N GLY A 320 -15.90 -9.97 5.91
CA GLY A 320 -14.53 -10.44 5.87
C GLY A 320 -13.71 -9.95 7.05
N VAL A 321 -12.70 -10.71 7.43
CA VAL A 321 -11.72 -10.33 8.43
C VAL A 321 -10.31 -10.50 7.88
N PHE A 322 -9.38 -9.67 8.35
CA PHE A 322 -7.97 -9.78 8.00
C PHE A 322 -7.08 -9.53 9.21
N SER A 323 -5.85 -10.02 9.13
CA SER A 323 -4.81 -9.73 10.12
C SER A 323 -3.45 -9.78 9.48
N ARG A 324 -2.55 -8.87 9.88
CA ARG A 324 -1.12 -8.93 9.52
C ARG A 324 -0.25 -8.88 10.76
N LEU A 325 0.80 -9.70 10.75
CA LEU A 325 1.90 -9.65 11.70
C LEU A 325 3.19 -9.50 10.91
N SER A 326 4.00 -8.50 11.21
CA SER A 326 5.28 -8.31 10.53
C SER A 326 6.40 -7.94 11.50
N TRP A 327 7.62 -8.32 11.14
CA TRP A 327 8.82 -8.11 11.92
C TRP A 327 10.04 -7.98 11.02
N ASN A 328 10.96 -7.09 11.41
CA ASN A 328 12.32 -7.04 10.89
C ASN A 328 13.35 -6.96 12.03
N ASP A 329 14.63 -7.13 11.69
CA ASP A 329 15.69 -7.21 12.69
C ASP A 329 15.98 -5.89 13.43
N GLY A 330 15.49 -4.75 12.95
CA GLY A 330 15.55 -3.43 13.59
C GLY A 330 16.97 -2.97 13.93
N ARG A 331 17.99 -3.36 13.14
CA ARG A 331 19.40 -3.03 13.37
C ARG A 331 19.91 -1.88 12.51
N THR A 332 19.26 -1.66 11.39
CA THR A 332 19.58 -0.63 10.39
C THR A 332 18.44 0.35 10.25
N GLU A 333 18.73 1.53 9.70
CA GLU A 333 17.69 2.49 9.30
C GLU A 333 16.63 1.84 8.40
N ALA A 334 15.40 2.38 8.39
CA ALA A 334 14.42 2.07 7.35
C ALA A 334 14.95 2.55 5.99
N TRP A 335 14.73 1.74 4.93
CA TRP A 335 15.21 2.08 3.60
C TRP A 335 14.12 2.65 2.71
N ALA A 336 12.90 2.19 2.89
CA ALA A 336 11.72 2.70 2.22
C ALA A 336 10.66 3.16 3.23
N PHE A 337 9.86 4.15 2.86
CA PHE A 337 8.67 4.67 3.52
C PHE A 337 8.84 5.16 4.96
N THR A 338 8.86 4.29 5.97
CA THR A 338 8.77 4.69 7.38
C THR A 338 9.45 3.70 8.31
N ASP A 339 9.65 4.13 9.54
CA ASP A 339 10.39 3.39 10.56
C ASP A 339 9.42 2.55 11.41
N VAL A 340 9.25 1.28 11.04
CA VAL A 340 8.48 0.27 11.79
C VAL A 340 9.29 -1.03 11.82
N ASP A 341 9.57 -1.55 13.02
CA ASP A 341 10.33 -2.79 13.16
C ASP A 341 9.43 -4.00 13.50
N ARG A 342 8.26 -3.75 14.08
CA ARG A 342 7.22 -4.75 14.37
C ARG A 342 5.86 -4.13 14.19
N SER A 343 4.93 -4.91 13.67
CA SER A 343 3.55 -4.46 13.52
C SER A 343 2.59 -5.63 13.65
N PHE A 344 1.45 -5.37 14.29
CA PHE A 344 0.31 -6.28 14.31
C PHE A 344 -0.95 -5.50 13.98
N SER A 345 -1.68 -5.92 12.96
CA SER A 345 -2.97 -5.36 12.58
C SER A 345 -4.06 -6.42 12.54
N LEU A 346 -5.28 -5.98 12.82
CA LEU A 346 -6.51 -6.78 12.75
C LEU A 346 -7.64 -5.87 12.28
N GLY A 347 -8.46 -6.35 11.37
CA GLY A 347 -9.57 -5.57 10.87
C GLY A 347 -10.66 -6.40 10.20
N THR A 348 -11.71 -5.71 9.83
CA THR A 348 -12.90 -6.28 9.21
C THR A 348 -13.43 -5.37 8.12
N SER A 349 -14.08 -5.97 7.12
CA SER A 349 -14.79 -5.30 6.04
C SER A 349 -16.19 -5.91 5.95
N LEU A 350 -17.22 -5.04 5.97
CA LEU A 350 -18.63 -5.43 5.94
C LEU A 350 -19.34 -4.76 4.77
N LYS A 351 -19.92 -5.55 3.86
CA LYS A 351 -20.78 -5.06 2.78
C LYS A 351 -22.14 -4.61 3.30
N GLY A 352 -22.74 -3.67 2.60
CA GLY A 352 -23.98 -3.02 3.01
C GLY A 352 -25.28 -3.77 2.69
N THR A 353 -25.25 -5.05 2.43
CA THR A 353 -26.45 -5.85 2.06
C THR A 353 -27.56 -5.76 3.13
N SER A 354 -27.18 -5.77 4.41
CA SER A 354 -28.14 -5.71 5.52
C SER A 354 -28.89 -4.38 5.64
N TRP A 355 -28.35 -3.28 5.06
CA TRP A 355 -29.04 -1.98 4.96
C TRP A 355 -29.38 -1.60 3.52
N GLN A 356 -29.57 -2.62 2.64
CA GLN A 356 -30.02 -2.48 1.25
C GLN A 356 -29.07 -1.65 0.35
N ARG A 357 -27.77 -1.69 0.67
CA ARG A 357 -26.70 -1.00 -0.06
C ARG A 357 -25.53 -1.97 -0.33
N PRO A 358 -25.72 -3.05 -1.13
CA PRO A 358 -24.74 -4.15 -1.27
C PRO A 358 -23.38 -3.69 -1.83
N ASN A 359 -23.33 -2.55 -2.51
CA ASN A 359 -22.11 -1.97 -3.06
C ASN A 359 -21.40 -0.99 -2.11
N ASP A 360 -22.00 -0.70 -0.95
CA ASP A 360 -21.34 0.07 0.10
C ASP A 360 -20.50 -0.83 1.00
N THR A 361 -19.49 -0.26 1.66
CA THR A 361 -18.60 -1.01 2.55
C THR A 361 -18.31 -0.21 3.82
N ILE A 362 -18.34 -0.87 4.97
CA ILE A 362 -17.78 -0.39 6.23
C ILE A 362 -16.49 -1.16 6.50
N GLY A 363 -15.40 -0.45 6.80
CA GLY A 363 -14.17 -1.02 7.33
C GLY A 363 -13.91 -0.54 8.74
N LEU A 364 -13.40 -1.44 9.59
CA LEU A 364 -12.89 -1.12 10.94
C LEU A 364 -11.63 -1.93 11.18
N ALA A 365 -10.54 -1.27 11.54
CA ALA A 365 -9.28 -1.95 11.82
C ALA A 365 -8.47 -1.22 12.89
N GLY A 366 -7.55 -1.96 13.51
CA GLY A 366 -6.56 -1.42 14.41
C GLY A 366 -5.17 -1.98 14.10
N VAL A 367 -4.14 -1.20 14.37
CA VAL A 367 -2.75 -1.60 14.26
C VAL A 367 -1.92 -1.05 15.41
N VAL A 368 -0.95 -1.84 15.85
CA VAL A 368 0.10 -1.44 16.80
C VAL A 368 1.45 -1.58 16.11
N ASN A 369 2.18 -0.48 16.03
CA ASN A 369 3.54 -0.40 15.49
C ASN A 369 4.54 -0.27 16.64
N GLU A 370 5.69 -0.92 16.51
CA GLU A 370 6.76 -0.89 17.52
C GLU A 370 8.13 -0.72 16.88
N LEU A 371 9.04 -0.15 17.68
CA LEU A 371 10.46 -0.04 17.37
C LEU A 371 11.30 -1.07 18.12
N SER A 372 12.39 -1.52 17.51
CA SER A 372 13.45 -2.27 18.18
C SER A 372 14.15 -1.44 19.26
N LYS A 373 14.85 -2.07 20.18
CA LYS A 373 15.65 -1.34 21.17
C LYS A 373 16.72 -0.45 20.54
N ALA A 374 17.32 -0.89 19.44
CA ALA A 374 18.34 -0.09 18.74
C ALA A 374 17.74 1.17 18.13
N HIS A 375 16.57 1.06 17.54
CA HIS A 375 15.83 2.17 16.92
C HIS A 375 15.36 3.19 17.97
N ARG A 376 14.79 2.72 19.10
CA ARG A 376 14.43 3.58 20.23
C ARG A 376 15.62 4.37 20.78
N ASN A 377 16.76 3.72 20.95
CA ASN A 377 17.98 4.38 21.41
C ASN A 377 18.48 5.43 20.40
N PHE A 378 18.34 5.14 19.09
CA PHE A 378 18.72 6.07 18.04
C PHE A 378 17.87 7.36 18.08
N PHE A 379 16.54 7.24 18.16
CA PHE A 379 15.67 8.42 18.27
C PHE A 379 15.85 9.15 19.60
N ALA A 380 16.04 8.44 20.71
CA ALA A 380 16.33 9.05 22.01
C ALA A 380 17.68 9.81 22.02
N ALA A 381 18.65 9.40 21.19
CA ALA A 381 19.91 10.10 20.98
C ALA A 381 19.82 11.26 19.95
N GLY A 382 18.61 11.69 19.61
CA GLY A 382 18.36 12.80 18.68
C GLY A 382 18.40 12.43 17.19
N GLY A 383 18.40 11.15 16.87
CA GLY A 383 18.36 10.67 15.49
C GLY A 383 17.03 11.00 14.80
N THR A 384 17.06 11.06 13.46
CA THR A 384 15.89 11.27 12.61
C THR A 384 15.80 10.16 11.57
N GLY A 385 14.62 9.55 11.44
CA GLY A 385 14.27 8.59 10.40
C GLY A 385 13.67 9.25 9.16
N ILE A 386 12.98 8.47 8.33
CA ILE A 386 12.35 8.99 7.11
C ILE A 386 11.16 9.89 7.46
N LEU A 387 10.21 9.41 8.27
CA LEU A 387 8.98 10.12 8.62
C LEU A 387 8.85 10.45 10.11
N VAL A 388 9.64 9.82 10.94
CA VAL A 388 9.59 9.96 12.40
C VAL A 388 10.97 10.30 12.98
N GLY A 389 11.02 10.62 14.29
CA GLY A 389 12.24 11.09 14.94
C GLY A 389 12.34 12.61 14.92
N ASP A 390 12.19 13.24 16.09
CA ASP A 390 12.08 14.69 16.23
C ASP A 390 13.02 15.29 17.27
N GLY A 391 14.08 14.55 17.58
CA GLY A 391 15.18 15.02 18.45
C GLY A 391 15.13 14.46 19.87
N ARG A 392 14.04 13.82 20.27
CA ARG A 392 13.88 13.11 21.57
C ARG A 392 12.80 12.04 21.46
N LEU A 393 12.75 11.14 22.43
CA LEU A 393 11.75 10.08 22.47
C LEU A 393 11.42 9.69 23.91
N ASN A 394 10.14 9.82 24.29
CA ASN A 394 9.54 9.15 25.43
C ASN A 394 8.70 7.97 24.88
N TYR A 395 9.34 6.80 24.74
CA TYR A 395 8.84 5.71 23.96
C TYR A 395 7.55 5.08 24.48
N ALA A 396 6.56 4.97 23.61
CA ALA A 396 5.46 3.99 23.68
C ALA A 396 5.12 3.48 22.27
N PRO A 397 4.55 2.27 22.12
CA PRO A 397 4.06 1.82 20.82
C PRO A 397 3.05 2.81 20.22
N GLU A 398 3.11 3.00 18.89
CA GLU A 398 2.10 3.77 18.18
C GLU A 398 0.89 2.88 17.92
N GLY A 399 -0.28 3.28 18.43
CA GLY A 399 -1.55 2.57 18.23
C GLY A 399 -2.47 3.37 17.32
N ILE A 400 -3.02 2.73 16.29
CA ILE A 400 -3.92 3.35 15.33
C ILE A 400 -5.21 2.55 15.24
N VAL A 401 -6.34 3.24 15.21
CA VAL A 401 -7.65 2.68 14.88
C VAL A 401 -8.22 3.47 13.73
N GLU A 402 -8.65 2.81 12.68
CA GLU A 402 -9.30 3.42 11.52
C GLU A 402 -10.67 2.82 11.28
N ALA A 403 -11.63 3.68 10.96
CA ALA A 403 -12.96 3.29 10.52
C ALA A 403 -13.36 4.12 9.30
N TYR A 404 -13.86 3.46 8.27
CA TYR A 404 -14.39 4.14 7.10
C TYR A 404 -15.76 3.62 6.68
N TYR A 405 -16.54 4.47 6.02
CA TYR A 405 -17.72 4.12 5.26
C TYR A 405 -17.54 4.54 3.81
N SER A 406 -17.56 3.60 2.89
CA SER A 406 -17.51 3.83 1.44
C SER A 406 -18.90 3.72 0.86
N TYR A 407 -19.43 4.83 0.39
CA TYR A 407 -20.72 4.95 -0.25
C TYR A 407 -20.58 4.88 -1.77
N ARG A 408 -21.11 3.84 -2.42
CA ARG A 408 -21.17 3.75 -3.89
C ARG A 408 -22.27 4.64 -4.42
N VAL A 409 -21.88 5.79 -4.98
CA VAL A 409 -22.84 6.79 -5.54
C VAL A 409 -23.48 6.27 -6.81
N VAL A 410 -22.62 5.83 -7.75
CA VAL A 410 -22.94 5.10 -9.00
C VAL A 410 -21.77 4.18 -9.29
N GLU A 411 -21.90 3.24 -10.25
CA GLU A 411 -20.85 2.24 -10.53
C GLU A 411 -19.42 2.80 -10.59
N PRO A 412 -19.10 3.87 -11.35
CA PRO A 412 -17.73 4.36 -11.39
C PRO A 412 -17.31 5.26 -10.22
N VAL A 413 -18.22 5.63 -9.29
CA VAL A 413 -17.98 6.68 -8.29
C VAL A 413 -18.28 6.21 -6.88
N ALA A 414 -17.27 6.27 -6.01
CA ALA A 414 -17.39 6.06 -4.57
C ALA A 414 -16.97 7.30 -3.78
N LEU A 415 -17.74 7.62 -2.73
CA LEU A 415 -17.42 8.65 -1.74
C LEU A 415 -17.23 7.96 -0.39
N SER A 416 -16.08 8.17 0.25
CA SER A 416 -15.81 7.58 1.57
C SER A 416 -15.62 8.67 2.62
N LEU A 417 -16.12 8.42 3.82
CA LEU A 417 -15.76 9.14 5.04
C LEU A 417 -14.87 8.24 5.88
N ASP A 418 -13.82 8.81 6.44
CA ASP A 418 -12.80 8.09 7.17
C ASP A 418 -12.44 8.82 8.46
N TYR A 419 -12.21 8.04 9.51
CA TYR A 419 -11.76 8.51 10.81
C TYR A 419 -10.60 7.65 11.29
N GLN A 420 -9.54 8.31 11.77
CA GLN A 420 -8.40 7.64 12.40
C GLN A 420 -8.12 8.23 13.78
N PHE A 421 -7.91 7.35 14.74
CA PHE A 421 -7.35 7.68 16.05
C PHE A 421 -5.89 7.21 16.09
N VAL A 422 -4.98 8.10 16.48
CA VAL A 422 -3.55 7.78 16.63
C VAL A 422 -3.12 8.10 18.06
N GLY A 423 -2.81 7.06 18.81
CA GLY A 423 -2.18 7.15 20.11
C GLY A 423 -0.65 7.09 19.99
N ASN A 424 0.06 7.91 20.76
CA ASN A 424 1.52 8.01 20.78
C ASN A 424 2.12 8.24 19.36
N PRO A 425 1.71 9.30 18.64
CA PRO A 425 2.17 9.53 17.28
C PRO A 425 3.70 9.62 17.23
N ALA A 426 4.30 8.96 16.24
CA ALA A 426 5.75 8.80 16.11
C ALA A 426 6.42 8.14 17.33
N TYR A 427 5.70 7.21 18.00
CA TYR A 427 6.15 6.46 19.18
C TYR A 427 6.39 7.31 20.44
N ASP A 428 5.89 8.54 20.51
CA ASP A 428 6.14 9.44 21.64
C ASP A 428 4.87 9.67 22.47
N GLN A 429 4.86 9.14 23.71
CA GLN A 429 3.72 9.29 24.64
C GLN A 429 3.53 10.69 25.21
N ASP A 430 4.51 11.59 25.03
CA ASP A 430 4.37 13.00 25.38
C ASP A 430 3.47 13.76 24.39
N ARG A 431 3.02 13.10 23.32
CA ARG A 431 2.25 13.69 22.22
C ARG A 431 0.97 12.93 21.95
N GLY A 432 -0.03 13.63 21.44
CA GLY A 432 -1.32 13.04 21.07
C GLY A 432 -2.33 12.98 22.22
N PRO A 433 -3.40 12.19 22.10
CA PRO A 433 -3.77 11.47 20.86
C PRO A 433 -4.13 12.43 19.73
N VAL A 434 -4.10 11.92 18.48
CA VAL A 434 -4.50 12.66 17.28
C VAL A 434 -5.77 12.03 16.70
N HIS A 435 -6.74 12.88 16.37
CA HIS A 435 -7.99 12.48 15.70
C HIS A 435 -7.96 13.03 14.28
N LEU A 436 -7.91 12.15 13.28
CA LEU A 436 -7.90 12.54 11.88
C LEU A 436 -9.26 12.22 11.24
N PHE A 437 -9.69 13.10 10.37
CA PHE A 437 -10.91 12.94 9.58
C PHE A 437 -10.57 13.10 8.10
N ALA A 438 -11.13 12.25 7.25
CA ALA A 438 -10.95 12.38 5.82
C ALA A 438 -12.24 12.16 5.05
N ALA A 439 -12.30 12.78 3.87
CA ALA A 439 -13.24 12.47 2.81
C ALA A 439 -12.44 12.05 1.57
N ARG A 440 -12.82 10.95 0.96
CA ARG A 440 -12.19 10.42 -0.24
C ARG A 440 -13.24 10.28 -1.35
N LEU A 441 -12.95 10.86 -2.50
CA LEU A 441 -13.68 10.64 -3.76
C LEU A 441 -12.81 9.75 -4.65
N HIS A 442 -13.35 8.60 -5.04
CA HIS A 442 -12.71 7.67 -5.95
C HIS A 442 -13.58 7.46 -7.19
N ILE A 443 -12.96 7.51 -8.36
CA ILE A 443 -13.61 7.32 -9.66
C ILE A 443 -12.80 6.31 -10.43
N GLU A 444 -13.44 5.25 -10.96
CA GLU A 444 -12.80 4.17 -11.70
C GLU A 444 -13.66 3.75 -12.89
N PHE A 445 -13.04 3.60 -14.09
CA PHE A 445 -13.71 3.20 -15.35
C PHE A 445 -12.98 2.04 -16.00
#